data_beb06a42820a9743bfc547312ae44108
#
_entry.id   beb06a42820a9743bfc547312ae44108
#
_cell.length_a   1.000
_cell.length_b   1.000
_cell.length_c   1.000
_cell.angle_alpha   90.00
_cell.angle_beta   90.00
_cell.angle_gamma   90.00
#
_symmetry.space_group_name_H-M   'P 1'
#
loop_
_entity.id
_entity.type
_entity.pdbx_description
1 polymer ?
#
loop_
_entity_poly.entity_id
_entity_poly.type
_entity_poly.pdbx_seq_one_letter_code
_entity_poly.pdbx_strand_id
1 'polypeptide(L)'
;ARPLRLEYPGALYHATSRGNAREPIYADDHDRLIFLDVLATTVGQFRWRMYAYCMMGNHYHLLLETPEPNLSRGMRQLNGVYTQRFNRRHDRVGHVFQGRFKAIVVDRDSYLLELCRYVVLNPVRAGLLASPEPYPWSSYRATIGLEQAPAWLDVEAVLRQFGPTPERARRRYSSFVYRGIGQTGPWEHLRGQLVLGDEGFAERLRQEMLPENLSPEIPRAQRHAGRPPLETLLGQVTRASRAERDRAFAIAHIEHGYTLAEIARAAGVHYSTVSKGISKDRVSKDRETVLAGVTWPVSGLDKACTWPLSGLDKSGVPPKTEEKMR
;
A
#
# COMPACT_ATOMS: atom_id res chain seq x y z
N ALA A 1 2.62 -1.98 13.32
CA ALA A 1 1.52 -2.13 12.35
C ALA A 1 1.91 -3.16 11.27
N ARG A 2 1.00 -4.06 10.94
CA ARG A 2 1.22 -5.09 9.91
C ARG A 2 0.74 -4.55 8.56
N PRO A 3 1.61 -4.32 7.56
CA PRO A 3 1.17 -3.91 6.23
C PRO A 3 0.16 -4.90 5.64
N LEU A 4 -0.90 -4.35 5.04
CA LEU A 4 -1.88 -5.11 4.30
C LEU A 4 -1.22 -5.75 3.07
N ARG A 5 -1.70 -6.90 2.67
CA ARG A 5 -1.29 -7.57 1.43
C ARG A 5 -2.53 -7.94 0.64
N LEU A 6 -2.60 -7.40 -0.55
CA LEU A 6 -3.62 -7.75 -1.51
C LEU A 6 -3.05 -8.86 -2.38
N GLU A 7 -3.68 -10.02 -2.38
CA GLU A 7 -3.24 -11.15 -3.20
C GLU A 7 -4.45 -11.72 -3.93
N TYR A 8 -4.42 -11.68 -5.27
CA TYR A 8 -5.47 -12.20 -6.14
C TYR A 8 -4.86 -12.79 -7.41
N PRO A 9 -5.59 -13.68 -8.11
CA PRO A 9 -5.11 -14.28 -9.35
C PRO A 9 -4.83 -13.23 -10.43
N GLY A 10 -3.67 -13.32 -11.09
CA GLY A 10 -3.27 -12.40 -12.14
C GLY A 10 -2.78 -11.03 -11.66
N ALA A 11 -2.59 -10.84 -10.36
CA ALA A 11 -2.10 -9.59 -9.81
C ALA A 11 -0.65 -9.30 -10.20
N LEU A 12 -0.38 -8.09 -10.70
CA LEU A 12 0.95 -7.58 -10.96
C LEU A 12 1.48 -6.87 -9.71
N TYR A 13 2.72 -7.16 -9.35
CA TYR A 13 3.36 -6.59 -8.17
C TYR A 13 4.73 -6.00 -8.47
N HIS A 14 5.01 -4.87 -7.87
CA HIS A 14 6.37 -4.42 -7.62
C HIS A 14 6.75 -4.83 -6.20
N ALA A 15 7.57 -5.86 -6.06
CA ALA A 15 8.01 -6.42 -4.79
C ALA A 15 9.46 -6.05 -4.48
N THR A 16 9.75 -5.72 -3.21
CA THR A 16 11.07 -5.29 -2.75
C THR A 16 11.38 -5.86 -1.38
N SER A 17 12.64 -6.19 -1.12
CA SER A 17 13.18 -6.43 0.23
C SER A 17 14.49 -5.70 0.40
N ARG A 18 14.75 -5.20 1.59
CA ARG A 18 15.95 -4.46 1.94
C ARG A 18 16.69 -5.15 3.08
N GLY A 19 18.02 -5.02 3.07
CA GLY A 19 18.89 -5.52 4.12
C GLY A 19 18.59 -4.93 5.49
N ASN A 20 18.77 -5.75 6.52
CA ASN A 20 18.66 -5.31 7.90
C ASN A 20 19.64 -4.18 8.16
N ALA A 21 19.23 -3.14 8.91
CA ALA A 21 20.02 -1.93 9.15
C ALA A 21 20.57 -1.26 7.86
N ARG A 22 19.97 -1.54 6.68
CA ARG A 22 20.43 -1.14 5.34
C ARG A 22 21.76 -1.75 4.92
N GLU A 23 22.22 -2.78 5.62
CA GLU A 23 23.43 -3.52 5.28
C GLU A 23 23.32 -4.21 3.92
N PRO A 24 24.45 -4.48 3.25
CA PRO A 24 24.48 -5.27 2.03
C PRO A 24 23.82 -6.63 2.21
N ILE A 25 23.05 -7.04 1.22
CA ILE A 25 22.43 -8.37 1.15
C ILE A 25 23.23 -9.33 0.25
N TYR A 26 24.25 -8.83 -0.42
CA TYR A 26 25.22 -9.57 -1.22
C TYR A 26 26.61 -9.10 -0.81
N ALA A 27 27.49 -9.99 -0.40
CA ALA A 27 28.88 -9.68 -0.09
C ALA A 27 29.73 -9.64 -1.38
N ASP A 28 29.36 -10.48 -2.36
CA ASP A 28 30.03 -10.58 -3.65
C ASP A 28 29.06 -11.02 -4.78
N ASP A 29 29.61 -11.22 -5.98
CA ASP A 29 28.83 -11.64 -7.14
C ASP A 29 28.32 -13.09 -7.05
N HIS A 30 29.01 -13.94 -6.28
CA HIS A 30 28.55 -15.30 -6.04
C HIS A 30 27.24 -15.31 -5.23
N ASP A 31 27.09 -14.43 -4.27
CA ASP A 31 25.82 -14.27 -3.54
C ASP A 31 24.68 -13.83 -4.48
N ARG A 32 24.96 -12.98 -5.46
CA ARG A 32 23.97 -12.58 -6.47
C ARG A 32 23.55 -13.75 -7.35
N LEU A 33 24.51 -14.60 -7.73
CA LEU A 33 24.19 -15.82 -8.47
C LEU A 33 23.35 -16.80 -7.64
N ILE A 34 23.67 -16.96 -6.34
CA ILE A 34 22.86 -17.75 -5.40
C ILE A 34 21.44 -17.18 -5.32
N PHE A 35 21.30 -15.84 -5.24
CA PHE A 35 19.97 -15.21 -5.19
C PHE A 35 19.17 -15.49 -6.48
N LEU A 36 19.79 -15.38 -7.66
CA LEU A 36 19.15 -15.67 -8.94
C LEU A 36 18.73 -17.13 -9.07
N ASP A 37 19.52 -18.08 -8.55
CA ASP A 37 19.16 -19.50 -8.50
C ASP A 37 17.93 -19.75 -7.61
N VAL A 38 17.90 -19.13 -6.42
CA VAL A 38 16.73 -19.22 -5.52
C VAL A 38 15.52 -18.55 -6.14
N LEU A 39 15.70 -17.42 -6.84
CA LEU A 39 14.64 -16.73 -7.55
C LEU A 39 14.07 -17.62 -8.67
N ALA A 40 14.92 -18.21 -9.50
CA ALA A 40 14.52 -19.13 -10.57
C ALA A 40 13.67 -20.28 -10.03
N THR A 41 14.14 -20.92 -8.96
CA THR A 41 13.41 -22.01 -8.28
C THR A 41 12.05 -21.51 -7.76
N THR A 42 12.01 -20.33 -7.14
CA THR A 42 10.78 -19.74 -6.60
C THR A 42 9.79 -19.42 -7.73
N VAL A 43 10.25 -18.79 -8.81
CA VAL A 43 9.42 -18.46 -9.98
C VAL A 43 8.77 -19.73 -10.55
N GLY A 44 9.54 -20.80 -10.73
CA GLY A 44 9.02 -22.07 -11.23
C GLY A 44 8.01 -22.71 -10.28
N GLN A 45 8.32 -22.77 -8.98
CA GLN A 45 7.48 -23.39 -7.96
C GLN A 45 6.13 -22.69 -7.79
N PHE A 46 6.11 -21.37 -7.83
CA PHE A 46 4.91 -20.54 -7.64
C PHE A 46 4.27 -20.10 -8.95
N ARG A 47 4.81 -20.52 -10.10
CA ARG A 47 4.35 -20.20 -11.45
C ARG A 47 4.28 -18.70 -11.71
N TRP A 48 5.19 -17.92 -11.12
CA TRP A 48 5.24 -16.49 -11.33
C TRP A 48 5.65 -16.15 -12.76
N ARG A 49 5.15 -15.04 -13.28
CA ARG A 49 5.65 -14.41 -14.51
C ARG A 49 6.52 -13.23 -14.13
N MET A 50 7.81 -13.33 -14.42
CA MET A 50 8.77 -12.28 -14.08
C MET A 50 9.02 -11.37 -15.27
N TYR A 51 8.75 -10.07 -15.11
CA TYR A 51 8.91 -9.09 -16.20
C TYR A 51 10.19 -8.27 -16.09
N ALA A 52 10.61 -7.91 -14.89
CA ALA A 52 11.85 -7.19 -14.65
C ALA A 52 12.39 -7.45 -13.24
N TYR A 53 13.70 -7.36 -13.09
CA TYR A 53 14.37 -7.36 -11.80
C TYR A 53 15.56 -6.42 -11.78
N CYS A 54 15.96 -5.99 -10.58
CA CYS A 54 17.22 -5.29 -10.33
C CYS A 54 17.69 -5.60 -8.91
N MET A 55 18.92 -6.09 -8.81
CA MET A 55 19.60 -6.40 -7.55
C MET A 55 20.56 -5.27 -7.20
N MET A 56 20.18 -4.42 -6.25
CA MET A 56 21.03 -3.37 -5.70
C MET A 56 21.90 -3.94 -4.56
N GLY A 57 22.90 -3.20 -4.10
CA GLY A 57 23.80 -3.72 -3.05
C GLY A 57 23.09 -4.19 -1.78
N ASN A 58 22.08 -3.45 -1.31
CA ASN A 58 21.38 -3.71 -0.05
C ASN A 58 19.88 -3.94 -0.19
N HIS A 59 19.36 -4.07 -1.40
CA HIS A 59 17.96 -4.39 -1.68
C HIS A 59 17.79 -4.89 -3.10
N TYR A 60 16.61 -5.41 -3.41
CA TYR A 60 16.25 -5.78 -4.77
C TYR A 60 14.86 -5.29 -5.13
N HIS A 61 14.60 -5.21 -6.43
CA HIS A 61 13.32 -4.92 -7.04
C HIS A 61 12.92 -6.07 -7.95
N LEU A 62 11.68 -6.53 -7.82
CA LEU A 62 11.06 -7.53 -8.69
C LEU A 62 9.76 -6.97 -9.23
N LEU A 63 9.52 -7.10 -10.54
CA LEU A 63 8.25 -6.85 -11.18
C LEU A 63 7.71 -8.18 -11.69
N LEU A 64 6.65 -8.67 -11.06
CA LEU A 64 6.13 -10.01 -11.29
C LEU A 64 4.61 -10.06 -11.22
N GLU A 65 4.04 -11.01 -11.95
CA GLU A 65 2.62 -11.37 -11.86
C GLU A 65 2.49 -12.74 -11.21
N THR A 66 1.48 -12.88 -10.36
CA THR A 66 1.15 -14.15 -9.74
C THR A 66 -0.16 -14.69 -10.31
N PRO A 67 -0.14 -15.76 -11.13
CA PRO A 67 -1.37 -16.38 -11.64
C PRO A 67 -2.30 -16.87 -10.54
N GLU A 68 -1.75 -17.20 -9.38
CA GLU A 68 -2.45 -17.59 -8.16
C GLU A 68 -2.14 -16.61 -7.02
N PRO A 69 -3.02 -16.44 -6.00
CA PRO A 69 -2.77 -15.55 -4.86
C PRO A 69 -1.73 -16.13 -3.90
N ASN A 70 -0.46 -16.17 -4.32
CA ASN A 70 0.62 -16.87 -3.63
C ASN A 70 1.88 -16.03 -3.39
N LEU A 71 1.82 -14.71 -3.58
CA LEU A 71 2.96 -13.80 -3.42
C LEU A 71 3.65 -13.96 -2.07
N SER A 72 2.88 -13.94 -0.97
CA SER A 72 3.45 -14.04 0.38
C SER A 72 4.19 -15.35 0.62
N ARG A 73 3.68 -16.45 0.07
CA ARG A 73 4.31 -17.76 0.18
C ARG A 73 5.62 -17.80 -0.59
N GLY A 74 5.62 -17.34 -1.85
CA GLY A 74 6.82 -17.31 -2.68
C GLY A 74 7.88 -16.34 -2.17
N MET A 75 7.50 -15.14 -1.71
CA MET A 75 8.46 -14.19 -1.12
C MET A 75 9.04 -14.70 0.20
N ARG A 76 8.28 -15.45 1.00
CA ARG A 76 8.79 -16.15 2.18
C ARG A 76 9.82 -17.22 1.79
N GLN A 77 9.55 -17.98 0.74
CA GLN A 77 10.47 -18.97 0.18
C GLN A 77 11.76 -18.30 -0.30
N LEU A 78 11.65 -17.30 -1.17
CA LEU A 78 12.78 -16.57 -1.72
C LEU A 78 13.69 -16.00 -0.63
N ASN A 79 13.14 -15.19 0.26
CA ASN A 79 13.92 -14.52 1.30
C ASN A 79 14.46 -15.52 2.35
N GLY A 80 13.68 -16.53 2.70
CA GLY A 80 14.07 -17.55 3.69
C GLY A 80 15.21 -18.42 3.20
N VAL A 81 15.08 -18.99 2.01
CA VAL A 81 16.10 -19.87 1.43
C VAL A 81 17.38 -19.09 1.14
N TYR A 82 17.26 -17.89 0.57
CA TYR A 82 18.43 -17.03 0.35
C TYR A 82 19.14 -16.69 1.66
N THR A 83 18.42 -16.27 2.70
CA THR A 83 19.00 -16.00 4.02
C THR A 83 19.76 -17.20 4.57
N GLN A 84 19.21 -18.41 4.47
CA GLN A 84 19.88 -19.62 4.91
C GLN A 84 21.17 -19.89 4.14
N ARG A 85 21.14 -19.76 2.79
CA ARG A 85 22.33 -19.96 1.94
C ARG A 85 23.39 -18.92 2.20
N PHE A 86 23.00 -17.63 2.31
CA PHE A 86 23.88 -16.53 2.63
C PHE A 86 24.56 -16.72 3.99
N ASN A 87 23.79 -16.98 5.06
CA ASN A 87 24.29 -17.17 6.40
C ASN A 87 25.26 -18.37 6.49
N ARG A 88 24.91 -19.50 5.84
CA ARG A 88 25.80 -20.68 5.79
C ARG A 88 27.13 -20.37 5.10
N ARG A 89 27.08 -19.61 4.00
CA ARG A 89 28.28 -19.27 3.23
C ARG A 89 29.22 -18.34 3.97
N HIS A 90 28.67 -17.41 4.77
CA HIS A 90 29.42 -16.36 5.45
C HIS A 90 29.58 -16.60 6.95
N ASP A 91 29.26 -17.81 7.44
CA ASP A 91 29.29 -18.17 8.86
C ASP A 91 28.56 -17.14 9.75
N ARG A 92 27.35 -16.72 9.31
CA ARG A 92 26.53 -15.71 9.98
C ARG A 92 25.25 -16.34 10.52
N VAL A 93 24.68 -15.64 11.50
CA VAL A 93 23.35 -15.95 12.07
C VAL A 93 22.45 -14.72 12.02
N GLY A 94 21.14 -14.95 12.07
CA GLY A 94 20.16 -13.87 12.15
C GLY A 94 19.58 -13.46 10.80
N HIS A 95 18.94 -12.29 10.79
CA HIS A 95 18.18 -11.81 9.63
C HIS A 95 19.08 -11.09 8.64
N VAL A 96 19.02 -11.49 7.37
CA VAL A 96 19.59 -10.74 6.24
C VAL A 96 18.69 -9.57 5.87
N PHE A 97 17.37 -9.79 5.86
CA PHE A 97 16.39 -8.77 5.45
C PHE A 97 15.74 -8.07 6.64
N GLN A 98 15.47 -6.77 6.48
CA GLN A 98 14.76 -5.94 7.46
C GLN A 98 13.26 -6.22 7.42
N GLY A 99 12.79 -7.11 8.29
CA GLY A 99 11.37 -7.43 8.39
C GLY A 99 10.81 -8.11 7.14
N ARG A 100 9.52 -7.84 6.86
CA ARG A 100 8.82 -8.43 5.73
C ARG A 100 9.10 -7.67 4.43
N PHE A 101 9.00 -8.36 3.27
CA PHE A 101 9.02 -7.70 1.97
C PHE A 101 7.91 -6.65 1.83
N LYS A 102 8.12 -5.66 0.99
CA LYS A 102 7.10 -4.70 0.56
C LYS A 102 6.61 -5.11 -0.81
N ALA A 103 5.32 -4.96 -1.05
CA ALA A 103 4.71 -5.16 -2.35
C ALA A 103 3.69 -4.07 -2.61
N ILE A 104 3.70 -3.56 -3.83
CA ILE A 104 2.72 -2.64 -4.38
C ILE A 104 1.98 -3.40 -5.47
N VAL A 105 0.65 -3.43 -5.39
CA VAL A 105 -0.21 -3.92 -6.46
C VAL A 105 -0.24 -2.88 -7.55
N VAL A 106 -0.13 -3.32 -8.80
CA VAL A 106 0.05 -2.44 -9.95
C VAL A 106 -1.06 -2.65 -10.96
N ASP A 107 -1.65 -1.57 -11.44
CA ASP A 107 -2.48 -1.59 -12.63
C ASP A 107 -1.61 -1.92 -13.84
N ARG A 108 -1.79 -3.13 -14.36
CA ARG A 108 -0.95 -3.69 -15.42
C ARG A 108 -0.99 -2.87 -16.68
N ASP A 109 -2.17 -2.49 -17.13
CA ASP A 109 -2.36 -1.85 -18.43
C ASP A 109 -1.71 -0.46 -18.44
N SER A 110 -1.79 0.24 -17.32
CA SER A 110 -1.26 1.60 -17.20
C SER A 110 0.23 1.65 -16.82
N TYR A 111 0.74 0.69 -16.03
CA TYR A 111 2.04 0.85 -15.36
C TYR A 111 3.07 -0.24 -15.60
N LEU A 112 2.76 -1.34 -16.32
CA LEU A 112 3.71 -2.42 -16.56
C LEU A 112 5.02 -1.90 -17.16
N LEU A 113 4.95 -1.16 -18.26
CA LEU A 113 6.13 -0.69 -18.98
C LEU A 113 6.90 0.36 -18.19
N GLU A 114 6.19 1.29 -17.54
CA GLU A 114 6.79 2.30 -16.68
C GLU A 114 7.57 1.68 -15.52
N LEU A 115 7.05 0.60 -14.94
CA LEU A 115 7.74 -0.11 -13.88
C LEU A 115 8.88 -0.99 -14.41
N CYS A 116 8.76 -1.60 -15.59
CA CYS A 116 9.92 -2.24 -16.23
C CYS A 116 11.08 -1.25 -16.36
N ARG A 117 10.80 -0.04 -16.89
CA ARG A 117 11.78 1.05 -17.01
C ARG A 117 12.33 1.49 -15.66
N TYR A 118 11.43 1.72 -14.70
CA TYR A 118 11.81 2.13 -13.35
C TYR A 118 12.76 1.11 -12.69
N VAL A 119 12.42 -0.17 -12.74
CA VAL A 119 13.19 -1.25 -12.10
C VAL A 119 14.61 -1.33 -12.68
N VAL A 120 14.76 -1.29 -13.98
CA VAL A 120 16.10 -1.42 -14.61
C VAL A 120 16.94 -0.15 -14.52
N LEU A 121 16.32 1.02 -14.28
CA LEU A 121 17.01 2.29 -14.07
C LEU A 121 17.43 2.55 -12.62
N ASN A 122 17.15 1.65 -11.68
CA ASN A 122 17.53 1.87 -10.27
C ASN A 122 19.04 2.14 -10.07
N PRO A 123 19.99 1.45 -10.76
CA PRO A 123 21.41 1.77 -10.62
C PRO A 123 21.75 3.19 -11.10
N VAL A 124 21.13 3.63 -12.19
CA VAL A 124 21.30 5.00 -12.72
C VAL A 124 20.71 6.03 -11.76
N ARG A 125 19.51 5.79 -11.24
CA ARG A 125 18.86 6.65 -10.24
C ARG A 125 19.63 6.75 -8.94
N ALA A 126 20.36 5.70 -8.56
CA ALA A 126 21.24 5.69 -7.40
C ALA A 126 22.60 6.36 -7.67
N GLY A 127 22.84 6.87 -8.87
CA GLY A 127 24.10 7.51 -9.25
C GLY A 127 25.29 6.55 -9.38
N LEU A 128 25.03 5.24 -9.48
CA LEU A 128 26.09 4.24 -9.62
C LEU A 128 26.67 4.21 -11.03
N LEU A 129 25.84 4.53 -12.02
CA LEU A 129 26.19 4.46 -13.45
C LEU A 129 25.43 5.55 -14.21
N ALA A 130 25.95 5.97 -15.36
CA ALA A 130 25.29 6.94 -16.24
C ALA A 130 24.21 6.29 -17.12
N SER A 131 24.31 4.98 -17.39
CA SER A 131 23.36 4.23 -18.23
C SER A 131 23.18 2.80 -17.69
N PRO A 132 22.10 2.09 -18.06
CA PRO A 132 21.79 0.77 -17.48
C PRO A 132 22.61 -0.39 -18.07
N GLU A 133 23.25 -0.23 -19.27
CA GLU A 133 23.97 -1.31 -19.96
C GLU A 133 25.12 -1.93 -19.16
N PRO A 134 25.97 -1.14 -18.47
CA PRO A 134 27.08 -1.71 -17.73
C PRO A 134 26.67 -2.47 -16.48
N TYR A 135 25.39 -2.38 -16.06
CA TYR A 135 24.92 -3.03 -14.83
C TYR A 135 24.48 -4.48 -15.09
N PRO A 136 25.26 -5.49 -14.66
CA PRO A 136 24.95 -6.89 -14.98
C PRO A 136 23.83 -7.48 -14.11
N TRP A 137 23.46 -6.82 -13.00
CA TRP A 137 22.55 -7.36 -11.99
C TRP A 137 21.11 -6.85 -12.14
N SER A 138 20.69 -6.63 -13.39
CA SER A 138 19.31 -6.29 -13.75
C SER A 138 18.86 -7.04 -15.01
N SER A 139 17.55 -7.12 -15.22
CA SER A 139 16.97 -7.72 -16.42
C SER A 139 17.19 -6.92 -17.71
N TYR A 140 17.79 -5.71 -17.63
CA TYR A 140 17.94 -4.85 -18.81
C TYR A 140 18.73 -5.50 -19.95
N ARG A 141 19.91 -6.04 -19.66
CA ARG A 141 20.81 -6.65 -20.65
C ARG A 141 20.14 -7.82 -21.36
N ALA A 142 19.46 -8.69 -20.62
CA ALA A 142 18.70 -9.81 -21.16
C ALA A 142 17.53 -9.31 -22.04
N THR A 143 16.81 -8.28 -21.61
CA THR A 143 15.68 -7.75 -22.38
C THR A 143 16.10 -7.12 -23.71
N ILE A 144 17.24 -6.42 -23.77
CA ILE A 144 17.75 -5.84 -25.01
C ILE A 144 18.61 -6.82 -25.86
N GLY A 145 18.84 -8.04 -25.34
CA GLY A 145 19.57 -9.11 -26.06
C GLY A 145 21.09 -8.98 -26.02
N LEU A 146 21.65 -8.26 -25.05
CA LEU A 146 23.10 -8.23 -24.78
C LEU A 146 23.58 -9.48 -24.03
N GLU A 147 22.67 -10.23 -23.44
CA GLU A 147 22.93 -11.53 -22.82
C GLU A 147 21.74 -12.46 -23.00
N GLN A 148 21.95 -13.74 -22.82
CA GLN A 148 20.88 -14.72 -22.90
C GLN A 148 19.89 -14.52 -21.74
N ALA A 149 18.61 -14.39 -22.08
CA ALA A 149 17.57 -14.28 -21.07
C ALA A 149 17.40 -15.62 -20.34
N PRO A 150 17.36 -15.62 -18.99
CA PRO A 150 17.02 -16.83 -18.25
C PRO A 150 15.57 -17.22 -18.56
N ALA A 151 15.31 -18.54 -18.61
CA ALA A 151 14.01 -19.09 -19.02
C ALA A 151 12.82 -18.64 -18.14
N TRP A 152 13.09 -18.21 -16.93
CA TRP A 152 12.06 -17.71 -16.00
C TRP A 152 11.72 -16.21 -16.17
N LEU A 153 12.47 -15.47 -17.03
CA LEU A 153 12.23 -14.05 -17.30
C LEU A 153 11.42 -13.91 -18.60
N ASP A 154 10.22 -13.37 -18.51
CA ASP A 154 9.30 -13.21 -19.64
C ASP A 154 9.63 -11.93 -20.46
N VAL A 155 10.75 -11.99 -21.15
CA VAL A 155 11.23 -10.90 -22.01
C VAL A 155 10.27 -10.64 -23.18
N GLU A 156 9.65 -11.70 -23.70
CA GLU A 156 8.75 -11.58 -24.85
C GLU A 156 7.48 -10.80 -24.51
N ALA A 157 6.90 -10.99 -23.32
CA ALA A 157 5.72 -10.26 -22.90
C ALA A 157 5.98 -8.75 -22.83
N VAL A 158 7.19 -8.36 -22.41
CA VAL A 158 7.62 -6.94 -22.41
C VAL A 158 7.85 -6.45 -23.83
N LEU A 159 8.63 -7.16 -24.64
CA LEU A 159 9.02 -6.72 -25.97
C LEU A 159 7.87 -6.65 -26.98
N ARG A 160 6.85 -7.50 -26.87
CA ARG A 160 5.63 -7.45 -27.71
C ARG A 160 4.93 -6.09 -27.66
N GLN A 161 5.08 -5.34 -26.60
CA GLN A 161 4.53 -3.99 -26.48
C GLN A 161 5.28 -2.95 -27.34
N PHE A 162 6.48 -3.28 -27.82
CA PHE A 162 7.35 -2.37 -28.58
C PHE A 162 7.41 -2.67 -30.08
N GLY A 163 6.87 -3.79 -30.51
CA GLY A 163 6.81 -4.10 -31.95
C GLY A 163 6.81 -5.59 -32.28
N PRO A 164 6.55 -5.92 -33.56
CA PRO A 164 6.34 -7.30 -34.00
C PRO A 164 7.64 -8.08 -34.19
N THR A 165 8.79 -7.43 -34.38
CA THR A 165 10.07 -8.12 -34.56
C THR A 165 10.99 -7.88 -33.37
N PRO A 166 11.73 -8.92 -32.91
CA PRO A 166 12.60 -8.81 -31.74
C PRO A 166 13.61 -7.65 -31.83
N GLU A 167 14.26 -7.45 -32.97
CA GLU A 167 15.27 -6.42 -33.15
C GLU A 167 14.68 -5.01 -33.03
N ARG A 168 13.52 -4.78 -33.64
CA ARG A 168 12.81 -3.50 -33.56
C ARG A 168 12.29 -3.26 -32.15
N ALA A 169 11.73 -4.28 -31.51
CA ALA A 169 11.22 -4.20 -30.15
C ALA A 169 12.33 -3.87 -29.15
N ARG A 170 13.48 -4.54 -29.23
CA ARG A 170 14.66 -4.28 -28.39
C ARG A 170 15.17 -2.84 -28.52
N ARG A 171 15.31 -2.34 -29.78
CA ARG A 171 15.71 -0.95 -30.02
C ARG A 171 14.72 0.06 -29.42
N ARG A 172 13.42 -0.17 -29.58
CA ARG A 172 12.39 0.72 -29.04
C ARG A 172 12.33 0.65 -27.52
N TYR A 173 12.46 -0.54 -26.94
CA TYR A 173 12.54 -0.71 -25.49
C TYR A 173 13.77 0.02 -24.92
N SER A 174 14.95 -0.14 -25.52
CA SER A 174 16.15 0.58 -25.12
C SER A 174 15.93 2.10 -25.17
N SER A 175 15.42 2.64 -26.27
CA SER A 175 15.10 4.06 -26.41
C SER A 175 14.07 4.53 -25.36
N PHE A 176 13.09 3.71 -25.04
CA PHE A 176 12.10 3.98 -24.00
C PHE A 176 12.74 4.06 -22.60
N VAL A 177 13.64 3.13 -22.29
CA VAL A 177 14.39 3.13 -21.01
C VAL A 177 15.27 4.37 -20.91
N TYR A 178 16.04 4.70 -21.95
CA TYR A 178 16.91 5.88 -21.97
C TYR A 178 16.15 7.20 -21.75
N ARG A 179 14.98 7.36 -22.34
CA ARG A 179 14.13 8.54 -22.10
C ARG A 179 13.67 8.69 -20.65
N GLY A 180 13.78 7.63 -19.85
CA GLY A 180 13.48 7.66 -18.42
C GLY A 180 14.63 8.14 -17.52
N ILE A 181 15.82 8.33 -18.07
CA ILE A 181 16.97 8.84 -17.30
C ILE A 181 16.69 10.29 -16.90
N GLY A 182 16.85 10.59 -15.61
CA GLY A 182 16.56 11.90 -15.04
C GLY A 182 15.07 12.16 -14.75
N GLN A 183 14.16 11.31 -15.18
CA GLN A 183 12.73 11.45 -14.86
C GLN A 183 12.41 10.93 -13.46
N THR A 184 11.35 11.46 -12.85
CA THR A 184 10.79 10.95 -11.59
C THR A 184 10.21 9.55 -11.77
N GLY A 185 10.07 8.78 -10.68
CA GLY A 185 9.43 7.46 -10.74
C GLY A 185 7.90 7.56 -10.88
N PRO A 186 7.21 6.47 -11.24
CA PRO A 186 5.76 6.46 -11.52
C PRO A 186 4.90 6.45 -10.24
N TRP A 187 5.30 7.19 -9.21
CA TRP A 187 4.70 7.10 -7.87
C TRP A 187 3.63 8.15 -7.59
N GLU A 188 3.31 9.03 -8.53
CA GLU A 188 2.28 10.08 -8.35
C GLU A 188 0.90 9.50 -8.01
N HIS A 189 0.56 8.36 -8.62
CA HIS A 189 -0.70 7.65 -8.37
C HIS A 189 -0.57 6.50 -7.35
N LEU A 190 0.51 6.50 -6.54
CA LEU A 190 0.67 5.51 -5.48
C LEU A 190 -0.24 5.84 -4.28
N ARG A 191 -1.22 4.98 -4.04
CA ARG A 191 -2.21 5.14 -2.95
C ARG A 191 -1.87 4.23 -1.78
N GLY A 192 -1.82 4.82 -0.58
CA GLY A 192 -1.58 4.10 0.67
C GLY A 192 -0.29 3.28 0.72
N GLN A 193 0.68 3.54 -0.17
CA GLN A 193 1.87 2.69 -0.36
C GLN A 193 1.53 1.23 -0.73
N LEU A 194 0.36 0.98 -1.28
CA LEU A 194 -0.18 -0.35 -1.53
C LEU A 194 -0.61 -0.57 -2.98
N VAL A 195 -1.20 0.44 -3.61
CA VAL A 195 -1.79 0.36 -4.95
C VAL A 195 -1.23 1.45 -5.84
N LEU A 196 -0.71 1.08 -7.02
CA LEU A 196 -0.30 1.97 -8.09
C LEU A 196 -1.26 1.78 -9.26
N GLY A 197 -2.11 2.74 -9.50
CA GLY A 197 -3.15 2.71 -10.51
C GLY A 197 -4.01 3.96 -10.49
N ASP A 198 -4.92 4.06 -11.45
CA ASP A 198 -5.92 5.10 -11.47
C ASP A 198 -6.95 4.96 -10.33
N GLU A 199 -7.88 5.89 -10.25
CA GLU A 199 -8.92 5.88 -9.22
C GLU A 199 -9.86 4.68 -9.35
N GLY A 200 -10.23 4.32 -10.58
CA GLY A 200 -11.10 3.19 -10.86
C GLY A 200 -10.49 1.85 -10.47
N PHE A 201 -9.20 1.67 -10.73
CA PHE A 201 -8.47 0.47 -10.31
C PHE A 201 -8.38 0.36 -8.79
N ALA A 202 -8.02 1.46 -8.12
CA ALA A 202 -7.92 1.48 -6.66
C ALA A 202 -9.28 1.21 -5.98
N GLU A 203 -10.36 1.76 -6.53
CA GLU A 203 -11.71 1.56 -6.00
C GLU A 203 -12.21 0.13 -6.24
N ARG A 204 -11.99 -0.48 -7.41
CA ARG A 204 -12.29 -1.91 -7.64
C ARG A 204 -11.59 -2.80 -6.63
N LEU A 205 -10.28 -2.60 -6.42
CA LEU A 205 -9.53 -3.38 -5.42
C LEU A 205 -10.06 -3.17 -4.01
N ARG A 206 -10.50 -1.97 -3.68
CA ARG A 206 -11.11 -1.68 -2.38
C ARG A 206 -12.40 -2.48 -2.18
N GLN A 207 -13.29 -2.46 -3.16
CA GLN A 207 -14.57 -3.15 -3.09
C GLN A 207 -14.44 -4.68 -3.08
N GLU A 208 -13.54 -5.22 -3.90
CA GLU A 208 -13.39 -6.67 -4.08
C GLU A 208 -12.51 -7.32 -3.02
N MET A 209 -11.51 -6.61 -2.50
CA MET A 209 -10.42 -7.21 -1.74
C MET A 209 -10.29 -6.71 -0.30
N LEU A 210 -10.86 -5.55 0.03
CA LEU A 210 -10.72 -5.00 1.37
C LEU A 210 -11.96 -5.29 2.22
N PRO A 211 -11.81 -5.93 3.40
CA PRO A 211 -12.90 -6.03 4.37
C PRO A 211 -13.38 -4.64 4.79
N GLU A 212 -14.68 -4.47 5.02
CA GLU A 212 -15.27 -3.21 5.52
C GLU A 212 -14.62 -2.77 6.84
N ASN A 213 -14.28 -3.72 7.71
CA ASN A 213 -13.66 -3.48 9.01
C ASN A 213 -12.21 -3.98 9.05
N LEU A 214 -11.27 -3.13 8.63
CA LEU A 214 -9.85 -3.43 8.72
C LEU A 214 -9.32 -3.24 10.15
N SER A 215 -8.52 -4.21 10.62
CA SER A 215 -7.90 -4.18 11.94
C SER A 215 -7.13 -2.87 12.19
N PRO A 216 -7.20 -2.29 13.41
CA PRO A 216 -6.40 -1.12 13.81
C PRO A 216 -4.89 -1.33 13.67
N GLU A 217 -4.41 -2.58 13.69
CA GLU A 217 -3.01 -2.94 13.49
C GLU A 217 -2.49 -2.65 12.07
N ILE A 218 -3.40 -2.49 11.09
CA ILE A 218 -3.01 -2.14 9.72
C ILE A 218 -2.67 -0.65 9.67
N PRO A 219 -1.55 -0.25 9.00
CA PRO A 219 -1.19 1.15 8.85
C PRO A 219 -2.35 1.99 8.32
N ARG A 220 -2.61 3.15 8.93
CA ARG A 220 -3.73 4.04 8.55
C ARG A 220 -3.75 4.34 7.05
N ALA A 221 -2.60 4.64 6.46
CA ALA A 221 -2.48 4.91 5.02
C ALA A 221 -2.99 3.74 4.15
N GLN A 222 -2.84 2.51 4.61
CA GLN A 222 -3.29 1.31 3.89
C GLN A 222 -4.77 1.00 4.11
N ARG A 223 -5.29 1.28 5.33
CA ARG A 223 -6.72 1.15 5.61
C ARG A 223 -7.59 2.05 4.73
N HIS A 224 -7.02 3.14 4.25
CA HIS A 224 -7.70 4.13 3.41
C HIS A 224 -7.06 4.28 2.02
N ALA A 225 -6.44 3.21 1.50
CA ALA A 225 -5.71 3.26 0.22
C ALA A 225 -6.60 3.64 -0.98
N GLY A 226 -7.89 3.28 -0.95
CA GLY A 226 -8.87 3.62 -1.98
C GLY A 226 -9.71 4.86 -1.67
N ARG A 227 -9.35 5.68 -0.68
CA ARG A 227 -10.14 6.88 -0.33
C ARG A 227 -10.16 7.90 -1.49
N PRO A 228 -11.31 8.56 -1.74
CA PRO A 228 -11.40 9.63 -2.73
C PRO A 228 -10.40 10.74 -2.46
N PRO A 229 -9.86 11.44 -3.48
CA PRO A 229 -9.00 12.60 -3.29
C PRO A 229 -9.68 13.68 -2.44
N LEU A 230 -8.88 14.43 -1.64
CA LEU A 230 -9.42 15.52 -0.81
C LEU A 230 -10.06 16.60 -1.67
N GLU A 231 -9.54 16.86 -2.85
CA GLU A 231 -10.08 17.81 -3.82
C GLU A 231 -11.51 17.43 -4.22
N THR A 232 -11.79 16.13 -4.41
CA THR A 232 -13.13 15.61 -4.72
C THR A 232 -14.07 15.79 -3.51
N LEU A 233 -13.59 15.47 -2.31
CA LEU A 233 -14.38 15.58 -1.09
C LEU A 233 -14.63 17.04 -0.67
N LEU A 234 -13.69 17.93 -0.97
CA LEU A 234 -13.73 19.35 -0.59
C LEU A 234 -14.05 20.29 -1.75
N GLY A 235 -14.10 19.80 -3.00
CA GLY A 235 -14.17 20.64 -4.21
C GLY A 235 -15.44 21.49 -4.35
N GLN A 236 -16.51 21.19 -3.61
CA GLN A 236 -17.73 22.01 -3.55
C GLN A 236 -17.75 22.97 -2.35
N VAL A 237 -16.76 22.87 -1.45
CA VAL A 237 -16.80 23.50 -0.13
C VAL A 237 -16.35 24.96 -0.12
N THR A 238 -15.62 25.42 -1.14
CA THR A 238 -15.18 26.81 -1.28
C THR A 238 -16.32 27.83 -1.47
N ARG A 239 -17.52 27.34 -1.87
CA ARG A 239 -18.75 28.15 -2.04
C ARG A 239 -19.89 27.71 -1.13
N ALA A 240 -19.67 26.73 -0.27
CA ALA A 240 -20.68 26.11 0.58
C ALA A 240 -20.89 26.89 1.90
N SER A 241 -22.03 26.66 2.53
CA SER A 241 -22.30 27.14 3.87
C SER A 241 -21.30 26.58 4.89
N ARG A 242 -21.17 27.23 6.04
CA ARG A 242 -20.29 26.78 7.09
C ARG A 242 -20.62 25.35 7.55
N ALA A 243 -21.91 24.98 7.60
CA ALA A 243 -22.38 23.68 8.00
C ALA A 243 -21.98 22.58 7.00
N GLU A 244 -22.12 22.84 5.70
CA GLU A 244 -21.70 21.92 4.63
C GLU A 244 -20.20 21.71 4.64
N ARG A 245 -19.43 22.77 4.87
CA ARG A 245 -17.97 22.67 5.01
C ARG A 245 -17.58 21.83 6.22
N ASP A 246 -18.17 22.06 7.39
CA ASP A 246 -17.88 21.34 8.63
C ASP A 246 -18.26 19.85 8.47
N ARG A 247 -19.34 19.56 7.74
CA ARG A 247 -19.75 18.18 7.36
C ARG A 247 -18.76 17.52 6.41
N ALA A 248 -18.26 18.23 5.39
CA ALA A 248 -17.25 17.68 4.48
C ALA A 248 -15.94 17.38 5.23
N PHE A 249 -15.54 18.21 6.19
CA PHE A 249 -14.40 17.92 7.06
C PHE A 249 -14.62 16.64 7.91
N ALA A 250 -15.84 16.48 8.46
CA ALA A 250 -16.20 15.30 9.24
C ALA A 250 -16.16 14.03 8.37
N ILE A 251 -16.73 14.04 7.18
CA ILE A 251 -16.69 12.93 6.21
C ILE A 251 -15.24 12.59 5.86
N ALA A 252 -14.44 13.57 5.46
CA ALA A 252 -13.04 13.36 5.10
C ALA A 252 -12.23 12.75 6.25
N HIS A 253 -12.47 13.16 7.49
CA HIS A 253 -11.74 12.68 8.65
C HIS A 253 -12.25 11.32 9.16
N ILE A 254 -13.56 11.18 9.35
CA ILE A 254 -14.17 10.02 10.02
C ILE A 254 -14.28 8.86 9.04
N GLU A 255 -14.85 9.08 7.85
CA GLU A 255 -15.13 8.03 6.88
C GLU A 255 -13.90 7.70 6.01
N HIS A 256 -13.17 8.74 5.58
CA HIS A 256 -12.02 8.55 4.68
C HIS A 256 -10.65 8.66 5.37
N GLY A 257 -10.59 8.84 6.68
CA GLY A 257 -9.37 8.76 7.48
C GLY A 257 -8.30 9.82 7.16
N TYR A 258 -8.67 10.96 6.58
CA TYR A 258 -7.75 12.07 6.41
C TYR A 258 -7.35 12.70 7.74
N THR A 259 -6.10 13.09 7.90
CA THR A 259 -5.65 13.81 9.09
C THR A 259 -6.18 15.23 9.07
N LEU A 260 -6.32 15.85 10.25
CA LEU A 260 -6.71 17.27 10.35
C LEU A 260 -5.74 18.19 9.57
N ALA A 261 -4.44 17.82 9.54
CA ALA A 261 -3.43 18.59 8.82
C ALA A 261 -3.57 18.46 7.29
N GLU A 262 -3.90 17.26 6.76
CA GLU A 262 -4.17 17.06 5.33
C GLU A 262 -5.39 17.86 4.90
N ILE A 263 -6.49 17.77 5.64
CA ILE A 263 -7.73 18.52 5.37
C ILE A 263 -7.49 20.00 5.44
N ALA A 264 -6.78 20.48 6.48
CA ALA A 264 -6.47 21.92 6.68
C ALA A 264 -5.66 22.48 5.51
N ARG A 265 -4.66 21.74 5.03
CA ARG A 265 -3.82 22.12 3.89
C ARG A 265 -4.65 22.20 2.60
N ALA A 266 -5.47 21.19 2.32
CA ALA A 266 -6.30 21.15 1.12
C ALA A 266 -7.39 22.23 1.13
N ALA A 267 -7.96 22.54 2.30
CA ALA A 267 -9.00 23.57 2.46
C ALA A 267 -8.44 24.99 2.64
N GLY A 268 -7.11 25.16 2.73
CA GLY A 268 -6.50 26.48 2.96
C GLY A 268 -6.82 27.12 4.32
N VAL A 269 -7.05 26.29 5.37
CA VAL A 269 -7.43 26.76 6.70
C VAL A 269 -6.49 26.22 7.78
N HIS A 270 -6.54 26.80 8.98
CA HIS A 270 -5.78 26.26 10.10
C HIS A 270 -6.41 24.96 10.64
N TYR A 271 -5.58 24.01 11.11
CA TYR A 271 -6.04 22.70 11.59
C TYR A 271 -7.08 22.79 12.71
N SER A 272 -7.02 23.83 13.56
CA SER A 272 -8.02 24.04 14.61
C SER A 272 -9.41 24.37 14.08
N THR A 273 -9.50 24.98 12.89
CA THR A 273 -10.78 25.22 12.20
C THR A 273 -11.42 23.90 11.79
N VAL A 274 -10.63 22.97 11.26
CA VAL A 274 -11.08 21.63 10.89
C VAL A 274 -11.54 20.85 12.13
N SER A 275 -10.74 20.87 13.20
CA SER A 275 -11.09 20.19 14.47
C SER A 275 -12.40 20.70 15.07
N LYS A 276 -12.60 22.03 15.10
CA LYS A 276 -13.84 22.65 15.58
C LYS A 276 -15.04 22.32 14.69
N GLY A 277 -14.86 22.28 13.37
CA GLY A 277 -15.90 21.90 12.43
C GLY A 277 -16.38 20.46 12.64
N ILE A 278 -15.46 19.50 12.75
CA ILE A 278 -15.77 18.08 13.02
C ILE A 278 -16.49 17.90 14.35
N SER A 279 -16.06 18.59 15.41
CA SER A 279 -16.71 18.52 16.71
C SER A 279 -18.15 19.03 16.69
N LYS A 280 -18.43 20.07 15.90
CA LYS A 280 -19.79 20.62 15.75
C LYS A 280 -20.70 19.70 14.94
N ASP A 281 -20.20 19.10 13.86
CA ASP A 281 -20.99 18.13 13.06
C ASP A 281 -21.39 16.90 13.89
N ARG A 282 -20.51 16.39 14.76
CA ARG A 282 -20.84 15.30 15.71
C ARG A 282 -21.97 15.70 16.64
N VAL A 283 -21.90 16.85 17.28
CA VAL A 283 -22.94 17.34 18.19
C VAL A 283 -24.27 17.55 17.47
N SER A 284 -24.26 17.95 16.19
CA SER A 284 -25.47 18.11 15.38
C SER A 284 -26.10 16.75 15.07
N LYS A 285 -25.31 15.75 14.66
CA LYS A 285 -25.81 14.38 14.41
C LYS A 285 -26.37 13.70 15.66
N ASP A 286 -25.70 13.86 16.80
CA ASP A 286 -26.20 13.32 18.08
C ASP A 286 -27.56 13.95 18.47
N ARG A 287 -27.74 15.25 18.19
CA ARG A 287 -29.05 15.91 18.42
C ARG A 287 -30.13 15.45 17.46
N GLU A 288 -29.83 15.28 16.17
CA GLU A 288 -30.78 14.76 15.18
C GLU A 288 -31.20 13.32 15.51
N THR A 289 -30.25 12.48 15.94
CA THR A 289 -30.54 11.09 16.34
C THR A 289 -31.41 11.03 17.61
N VAL A 290 -31.19 11.91 18.57
CA VAL A 290 -32.01 12.03 19.79
C VAL A 290 -33.42 12.53 19.45
N LEU A 291 -33.55 13.50 18.52
CA LEU A 291 -34.85 14.03 18.09
C LEU A 291 -35.64 13.03 17.22
N ALA A 292 -34.95 12.23 16.40
CA ALA A 292 -35.59 11.16 15.61
C ALA A 292 -35.98 9.93 16.40
N GLY A 293 -35.38 9.73 17.58
CA GLY A 293 -35.70 8.62 18.51
C GLY A 293 -36.87 8.89 19.48
N VAL A 294 -37.41 10.12 19.53
CA VAL A 294 -38.52 10.50 20.40
C VAL A 294 -39.80 10.66 19.59
N THR A 295 -40.33 9.57 19.07
CA THR A 295 -41.78 9.49 18.75
C THR A 295 -42.50 8.86 19.92
N TRP A 296 -43.12 9.72 20.74
CA TRP A 296 -44.11 9.25 21.72
C TRP A 296 -45.41 8.91 20.99
N PRO A 297 -45.97 7.72 21.18
CA PRO A 297 -47.34 7.47 20.74
C PRO A 297 -48.29 8.22 21.65
N VAL A 298 -48.93 9.26 21.13
CA VAL A 298 -50.08 9.90 21.78
C VAL A 298 -51.34 9.07 21.49
N SER A 299 -51.64 8.12 22.35
CA SER A 299 -53.02 7.62 22.45
C SER A 299 -53.21 6.90 23.81
N GLY A 300 -54.10 7.40 24.63
CA GLY A 300 -54.62 6.73 25.82
C GLY A 300 -54.53 7.52 27.11
N LEU A 301 -55.42 8.50 27.29
CA LEU A 301 -55.88 8.95 28.60
C LEU A 301 -56.47 7.77 29.37
N ASP A 302 -55.94 7.43 30.56
CA ASP A 302 -56.75 7.30 31.79
C ASP A 302 -55.89 7.03 33.03
N LYS A 303 -56.22 7.86 34.04
CA LYS A 303 -56.23 7.64 35.52
C LYS A 303 -54.94 7.33 36.29
N ALA A 304 -54.54 8.35 37.00
CA ALA A 304 -54.20 8.35 38.42
C ALA A 304 -53.36 7.20 39.01
N CYS A 305 -52.14 7.51 39.37
CA CYS A 305 -51.52 7.00 40.59
C CYS A 305 -50.51 8.02 41.13
N THR A 306 -50.85 8.62 42.20
CA THR A 306 -50.02 9.43 43.10
C THR A 306 -49.04 8.52 43.85
N TRP A 307 -47.76 8.87 43.81
CA TRP A 307 -46.76 8.33 44.72
C TRP A 307 -46.07 9.47 45.47
N PRO A 308 -45.81 9.32 46.78
CA PRO A 308 -45.32 10.41 47.60
C PRO A 308 -43.78 10.59 47.47
N LEU A 309 -43.43 11.85 47.48
CA LEU A 309 -42.07 12.34 47.67
C LEU A 309 -41.64 12.13 49.12
N SER A 310 -40.69 11.21 49.37
CA SER A 310 -39.86 11.31 50.59
C SER A 310 -38.58 10.48 50.39
N GLY A 311 -37.42 11.11 50.56
CA GLY A 311 -36.14 10.45 50.79
C GLY A 311 -35.07 10.64 49.74
N LEU A 312 -34.59 11.87 49.56
CA LEU A 312 -33.24 12.09 48.97
C LEU A 312 -32.32 12.58 50.08
N ASP A 313 -31.41 11.69 50.49
CA ASP A 313 -30.29 12.04 51.34
C ASP A 313 -29.16 12.68 50.49
N LYS A 314 -28.51 13.67 51.10
CA LYS A 314 -27.52 14.57 50.49
C LYS A 314 -26.09 13.99 50.55
N SER A 315 -25.82 12.81 50.07
CA SER A 315 -24.41 12.37 49.93
C SER A 315 -24.31 11.30 48.84
N GLY A 316 -24.04 11.74 47.62
CA GLY A 316 -23.84 10.87 46.47
C GLY A 316 -22.49 10.16 46.49
N VAL A 317 -22.35 9.07 47.23
CA VAL A 317 -21.24 8.12 47.06
C VAL A 317 -21.78 6.70 47.21
N PRO A 318 -21.61 5.82 46.21
CA PRO A 318 -22.01 4.41 46.38
C PRO A 318 -20.94 3.66 47.20
N PRO A 319 -21.34 2.63 48.00
CA PRO A 319 -20.45 1.88 48.87
C PRO A 319 -19.57 0.91 48.11
N LYS A 320 -18.30 0.81 48.54
CA LYS A 320 -17.35 -0.21 48.13
C LYS A 320 -17.75 -1.58 48.62
N THR A 321 -17.93 -2.52 47.75
CA THR A 321 -18.02 -3.95 48.08
C THR A 321 -16.59 -4.52 48.10
N GLU A 322 -16.13 -4.88 49.31
CA GLU A 322 -15.03 -5.83 49.53
C GLU A 322 -15.54 -7.24 49.21
N GLU A 323 -14.81 -7.94 48.34
CA GLU A 323 -14.93 -9.38 48.24
C GLU A 323 -13.58 -10.04 48.50
N LYS A 324 -13.62 -10.84 49.58
CA LYS A 324 -12.50 -11.60 50.13
C LYS A 324 -12.18 -12.80 49.24
N MET A 325 -10.88 -13.08 49.23
CA MET A 325 -10.22 -14.34 48.80
C MET A 325 -10.99 -15.62 49.17
N ARG A 326 -11.07 -16.52 48.24
CA ARG A 326 -10.51 -17.90 48.39
C ARG A 326 -10.10 -18.45 47.04
#